data_14a7ca6e712e313b07a73bea608002a2
#
_entry.id   14a7ca6e712e313b07a73bea608002a2
#
_cell.length_a   1.000
_cell.length_b   1.000
_cell.length_c   1.000
_cell.angle_alpha   90.00
_cell.angle_beta   90.00
_cell.angle_gamma   90.00
#
_symmetry.space_group_name_H-M   'P 1'
#
loop_
_entity.id
_entity.type
_entity.pdbx_description
1 polymer ?
#
loop_
_entity_poly.entity_id
_entity_poly.type
_entity_poly.pdbx_seq_one_letter_code
_entity_poly.pdbx_strand_id
1 'polypeptide(L)'
;MSSILTNNGAMVALQTLKSINSSLATTQGEISTGKRVADAKDNAAVWAISKVMEADVKGFKGISDSLNLGESTVAVARSASETVTDLLTDIKGKIVAAQEENVDRAKIQTDIDALRDQIDAVVGAAQFNGLNLLSNTDSTAGSGNINVLASLDRSDTGVAASDIAVAKQDLGTGAASTATVNLDVSVNTTGVASGATAEYVTFDGVGADDELVAGANFKVTGGSNFAGDVSADAFDFSADVEYVARDGDTLADVTSAMVERLNFQAASDGLEITFSVNGTNAGQIDFTNNYDEAISDDNSVVEQSDIADIATLEAEADGTIGGGLELLAEFDVTTDDGTDAALDSIEGLLQTAIDSASAFGSVQGRIETQTDFISSLIDSLKSGIGTLVDADMEEASARLQALQVQQQLGVQALSIANQAPQSLLSLFQ
;
A
#
# COMPACT_ATOMS: atom_id res chain seq x y z
N MET A 1 -42.23 54.72 51.84
CA MET A 1 -41.95 56.14 51.58
C MET A 1 -41.24 56.22 50.19
N SER A 2 -41.90 56.86 49.27
CA SER A 2 -41.28 57.08 47.91
C SER A 2 -40.41 58.36 47.99
N SER A 3 -39.08 58.23 47.84
CA SER A 3 -38.18 59.33 47.77
C SER A 3 -38.34 60.03 46.39
N ILE A 4 -38.46 61.35 46.38
CA ILE A 4 -38.53 62.13 45.14
C ILE A 4 -37.15 62.15 44.41
N LEU A 5 -36.05 61.90 45.13
CA LEU A 5 -34.69 61.90 44.61
C LEU A 5 -34.25 60.50 44.05
N THR A 6 -34.92 59.42 44.46
CA THR A 6 -34.63 58.02 44.00
C THR A 6 -35.90 57.33 43.63
N ASN A 7 -36.12 57.09 42.31
CA ASN A 7 -37.26 56.32 41.79
C ASN A 7 -36.92 54.87 41.70
N ASN A 8 -37.12 54.11 42.80
CA ASN A 8 -36.84 52.65 42.85
C ASN A 8 -37.67 51.86 41.83
N GLY A 9 -38.91 52.29 41.50
CA GLY A 9 -39.73 51.61 40.47
C GLY A 9 -39.10 51.73 39.07
N ALA A 10 -38.62 52.92 38.71
CA ALA A 10 -37.96 53.15 37.46
C ALA A 10 -36.59 52.41 37.38
N MET A 11 -35.85 52.30 38.49
CA MET A 11 -34.59 51.56 38.54
C MET A 11 -34.82 50.03 38.34
N VAL A 12 -35.81 49.48 38.97
CA VAL A 12 -36.20 48.04 38.77
C VAL A 12 -36.68 47.81 37.36
N ALA A 13 -37.54 48.69 36.79
CA ALA A 13 -37.99 48.56 35.40
C ALA A 13 -36.81 48.66 34.39
N LEU A 14 -35.85 49.58 34.64
CA LEU A 14 -34.65 49.72 33.81
C LEU A 14 -33.74 48.47 33.88
N GLN A 15 -33.56 47.90 35.10
CA GLN A 15 -32.76 46.68 35.29
C GLN A 15 -33.42 45.48 34.58
N THR A 16 -34.76 45.37 34.68
CA THR A 16 -35.50 44.32 33.94
C THR A 16 -35.40 44.50 32.45
N LEU A 17 -35.54 45.72 31.94
CA LEU A 17 -35.39 46.02 30.51
C LEU A 17 -33.99 45.73 30.01
N LYS A 18 -32.93 46.02 30.79
CA LYS A 18 -31.54 45.63 30.45
C LYS A 18 -31.38 44.12 30.36
N SER A 19 -31.96 43.38 31.29
CA SER A 19 -31.91 41.89 31.27
C SER A 19 -32.65 41.33 30.04
N ILE A 20 -33.87 41.86 29.71
CA ILE A 20 -34.59 41.46 28.51
C ILE A 20 -33.80 41.78 27.24
N ASN A 21 -33.21 42.95 27.12
CA ASN A 21 -32.40 43.30 25.95
C ASN A 21 -31.17 42.40 25.82
N SER A 22 -30.50 42.04 26.92
CA SER A 22 -29.37 41.11 26.90
C SER A 22 -29.82 39.72 26.45
N SER A 23 -30.94 39.21 26.97
CA SER A 23 -31.49 37.90 26.54
C SER A 23 -31.92 37.93 25.08
N LEU A 24 -32.51 39.04 24.63
CA LEU A 24 -32.93 39.23 23.24
C LEU A 24 -31.72 39.22 22.27
N ALA A 25 -30.64 39.89 22.63
CA ALA A 25 -29.39 39.87 21.83
C ALA A 25 -28.79 38.47 21.77
N THR A 26 -28.78 37.69 22.89
CA THR A 26 -28.29 36.29 22.90
C THR A 26 -29.17 35.41 22.00
N THR A 27 -30.49 35.46 22.14
CA THR A 27 -31.42 34.63 21.32
C THR A 27 -31.35 35.01 19.82
N GLN A 28 -31.16 36.30 19.51
CA GLN A 28 -30.89 36.73 18.11
C GLN A 28 -29.60 36.15 17.58
N GLY A 29 -28.53 36.11 18.38
CA GLY A 29 -27.25 35.45 18.05
C GLY A 29 -27.43 33.96 17.80
N GLU A 30 -28.15 33.24 18.67
CA GLU A 30 -28.48 31.82 18.52
C GLU A 30 -29.23 31.56 17.20
N ILE A 31 -30.22 32.38 16.87
CA ILE A 31 -30.99 32.24 15.62
C ILE A 31 -30.11 32.56 14.38
N SER A 32 -29.28 33.59 14.49
CA SER A 32 -28.39 34.00 13.36
C SER A 32 -27.31 32.99 13.06
N THR A 33 -26.75 32.33 14.09
CA THR A 33 -25.65 31.37 13.94
C THR A 33 -26.13 29.92 13.84
N GLY A 34 -27.38 29.64 14.25
CA GLY A 34 -27.87 28.28 14.43
C GLY A 34 -27.26 27.57 15.64
N LYS A 35 -26.47 28.25 16.45
CA LYS A 35 -25.70 27.68 17.55
C LYS A 35 -26.09 28.29 18.91
N ARG A 36 -26.32 27.42 19.88
CA ARG A 36 -26.46 27.77 21.28
C ARG A 36 -25.13 28.20 21.93
N VAL A 37 -24.03 27.59 21.46
CA VAL A 37 -22.65 27.92 21.90
C VAL A 37 -21.87 28.30 20.66
N ALA A 38 -21.89 29.57 20.29
CA ALA A 38 -21.14 30.10 19.14
C ALA A 38 -19.70 30.50 19.52
N ASP A 39 -19.55 31.10 20.70
CA ASP A 39 -18.29 31.66 21.18
C ASP A 39 -17.88 31.06 22.54
N ALA A 40 -16.57 31.17 22.86
CA ALA A 40 -16.04 30.73 24.16
C ALA A 40 -16.69 31.48 25.35
N LYS A 41 -17.28 32.67 25.12
CA LYS A 41 -18.01 33.46 26.10
C LYS A 41 -19.31 32.82 26.51
N ASP A 42 -19.97 32.09 25.60
CA ASP A 42 -21.27 31.45 25.90
C ASP A 42 -21.08 30.26 26.83
N ASN A 43 -20.13 29.38 26.52
CA ASN A 43 -19.68 28.27 27.37
C ASN A 43 -18.28 27.82 26.98
N ALA A 44 -17.27 28.23 27.71
CA ALA A 44 -15.87 27.96 27.40
C ALA A 44 -15.52 26.47 27.33
N ALA A 45 -16.12 25.65 28.21
CA ALA A 45 -15.86 24.21 28.24
C ALA A 45 -16.44 23.48 27.01
N VAL A 46 -17.72 23.71 26.70
CA VAL A 46 -18.39 23.13 25.53
C VAL A 46 -17.75 23.61 24.23
N TRP A 47 -17.45 24.93 24.17
CA TRP A 47 -16.78 25.50 23.00
C TRP A 47 -15.41 24.86 22.76
N ALA A 48 -14.59 24.68 23.80
CA ALA A 48 -13.27 24.07 23.68
C ALA A 48 -13.38 22.60 23.18
N ILE A 49 -14.30 21.81 23.75
CA ILE A 49 -14.55 20.43 23.31
C ILE A 49 -15.01 20.41 21.85
N SER A 50 -15.97 21.25 21.48
CA SER A 50 -16.47 21.30 20.10
C SER A 50 -15.38 21.68 19.10
N LYS A 51 -14.46 22.59 19.46
CA LYS A 51 -13.33 23.00 18.60
C LYS A 51 -12.31 21.89 18.41
N VAL A 52 -12.05 21.08 19.45
CA VAL A 52 -11.23 19.87 19.32
C VAL A 52 -11.90 18.88 18.38
N MET A 53 -13.18 18.58 18.57
CA MET A 53 -13.92 17.68 17.69
C MET A 53 -14.01 18.19 16.23
N GLU A 54 -14.19 19.51 16.02
CA GLU A 54 -14.14 20.12 14.68
C GLU A 54 -12.77 19.95 14.02
N ALA A 55 -11.67 20.04 14.80
CA ALA A 55 -10.31 19.80 14.31
C ALA A 55 -10.12 18.32 13.95
N ASP A 56 -10.62 17.39 14.75
CA ASP A 56 -10.57 15.96 14.47
C ASP A 56 -11.36 15.61 13.19
N VAL A 57 -12.56 16.18 13.00
CA VAL A 57 -13.34 16.02 11.75
C VAL A 57 -12.55 16.49 10.52
N LYS A 58 -11.80 17.59 10.63
CA LYS A 58 -10.96 18.06 9.52
C LYS A 58 -9.78 17.11 9.27
N GLY A 59 -9.16 16.57 10.33
CA GLY A 59 -8.11 15.57 10.21
C GLY A 59 -8.61 14.30 9.51
N PHE A 60 -9.74 13.77 9.96
CA PHE A 60 -10.35 12.57 9.36
C PHE A 60 -10.82 12.77 7.92
N LYS A 61 -11.21 14.00 7.52
CA LYS A 61 -11.47 14.28 6.11
C LYS A 61 -10.18 14.15 5.26
N GLY A 62 -9.06 14.67 5.75
CA GLY A 62 -7.77 14.48 5.08
C GLY A 62 -7.38 13.02 4.94
N ILE A 63 -7.69 12.19 5.97
CA ILE A 63 -7.51 10.74 5.91
C ILE A 63 -8.42 10.11 4.85
N SER A 64 -9.70 10.47 4.82
CA SER A 64 -10.64 9.99 3.80
C SER A 64 -10.16 10.32 2.38
N ASP A 65 -9.60 11.51 2.16
CA ASP A 65 -9.03 11.90 0.87
C ASP A 65 -7.80 11.05 0.54
N SER A 66 -6.93 10.76 1.52
CA SER A 66 -5.75 9.88 1.35
C SER A 66 -6.16 8.43 1.05
N LEU A 67 -7.16 7.90 1.75
CA LEU A 67 -7.68 6.55 1.52
C LEU A 67 -8.27 6.42 0.11
N ASN A 68 -9.05 7.39 -0.36
CA ASN A 68 -9.63 7.39 -1.71
C ASN A 68 -8.54 7.46 -2.79
N LEU A 69 -7.44 8.21 -2.53
CA LEU A 69 -6.29 8.25 -3.43
C LEU A 69 -5.58 6.90 -3.47
N GLY A 70 -5.33 6.30 -2.29
CA GLY A 70 -4.73 4.98 -2.15
C GLY A 70 -5.57 3.88 -2.82
N GLU A 71 -6.88 3.89 -2.60
CA GLU A 71 -7.82 2.98 -3.24
C GLU A 71 -7.75 3.06 -4.77
N SER A 72 -7.75 4.28 -5.32
CA SER A 72 -7.64 4.48 -6.76
C SER A 72 -6.31 3.96 -7.32
N THR A 73 -5.20 4.15 -6.59
CA THR A 73 -3.88 3.66 -6.97
C THR A 73 -3.84 2.13 -7.00
N VAL A 74 -4.35 1.49 -5.93
CA VAL A 74 -4.41 0.03 -5.82
C VAL A 74 -5.38 -0.58 -6.85
N ALA A 75 -6.51 0.07 -7.12
CA ALA A 75 -7.47 -0.40 -8.13
C ALA A 75 -6.87 -0.43 -9.55
N VAL A 76 -6.05 0.57 -9.91
CA VAL A 76 -5.32 0.58 -11.20
C VAL A 76 -4.35 -0.59 -11.27
N ALA A 77 -3.55 -0.81 -10.22
CA ALA A 77 -2.59 -1.90 -10.17
C ALA A 77 -3.28 -3.27 -10.25
N ARG A 78 -4.36 -3.47 -9.48
CA ARG A 78 -5.17 -4.71 -9.51
C ARG A 78 -5.71 -4.99 -10.90
N SER A 79 -6.33 -3.99 -11.54
CA SER A 79 -6.91 -4.16 -12.88
C SER A 79 -5.84 -4.47 -13.93
N ALA A 80 -4.66 -3.89 -13.81
CA ALA A 80 -3.54 -4.20 -14.70
C ALA A 80 -3.01 -5.61 -14.45
N SER A 81 -2.88 -6.06 -13.18
CA SER A 81 -2.48 -7.43 -12.83
C SER A 81 -3.46 -8.47 -13.38
N GLU A 82 -4.78 -8.20 -13.29
CA GLU A 82 -5.81 -9.06 -13.91
C GLU A 82 -5.62 -9.13 -15.44
N THR A 83 -5.31 -8.00 -16.10
CA THR A 83 -5.05 -7.97 -17.54
C THR A 83 -3.78 -8.74 -17.90
N VAL A 84 -2.71 -8.63 -17.10
CA VAL A 84 -1.47 -9.40 -17.28
C VAL A 84 -1.75 -10.89 -17.13
N THR A 85 -2.57 -11.30 -16.15
CA THR A 85 -3.00 -12.69 -15.96
C THR A 85 -3.72 -13.24 -17.20
N ASP A 86 -4.59 -12.46 -17.82
CA ASP A 86 -5.28 -12.86 -19.05
C ASP A 86 -4.28 -13.01 -20.21
N LEU A 87 -3.33 -12.08 -20.36
CA LEU A 87 -2.30 -12.14 -21.41
C LEU A 87 -1.35 -13.34 -21.20
N LEU A 88 -0.94 -13.66 -19.97
CA LEU A 88 -0.16 -14.86 -19.68
C LEU A 88 -0.93 -16.15 -19.98
N THR A 89 -2.25 -16.16 -19.76
CA THR A 89 -3.12 -17.29 -20.15
C THR A 89 -3.16 -17.47 -21.66
N ASP A 90 -3.17 -16.37 -22.42
CA ASP A 90 -3.11 -16.42 -23.89
C ASP A 90 -1.73 -16.92 -24.35
N ILE A 91 -0.63 -16.46 -23.72
CA ILE A 91 0.73 -16.96 -24.00
C ILE A 91 0.82 -18.46 -23.74
N LYS A 92 0.31 -18.95 -22.59
CA LYS A 92 0.23 -20.39 -22.30
C LYS A 92 -0.49 -21.15 -23.38
N GLY A 93 -1.62 -20.62 -23.89
CA GLY A 93 -2.32 -21.22 -25.01
C GLY A 93 -1.47 -21.31 -26.29
N LYS A 94 -0.60 -20.32 -26.54
CA LYS A 94 0.34 -20.34 -27.66
C LYS A 94 1.47 -21.36 -27.47
N ILE A 95 2.03 -21.46 -26.24
CA ILE A 95 3.06 -22.47 -25.90
C ILE A 95 2.51 -23.88 -26.10
N VAL A 96 1.29 -24.16 -25.59
CA VAL A 96 0.63 -25.46 -25.83
C VAL A 96 0.41 -25.73 -27.31
N ALA A 97 0.06 -24.72 -28.09
CA ALA A 97 -0.05 -24.91 -29.55
C ALA A 97 1.31 -25.17 -30.25
N ALA A 98 2.42 -24.70 -29.66
CA ALA A 98 3.76 -24.93 -30.19
C ALA A 98 4.26 -26.37 -29.93
N GLN A 99 3.63 -27.13 -29.02
CA GLN A 99 3.92 -28.54 -28.79
C GLN A 99 3.55 -29.45 -29.98
N GLU A 100 2.68 -28.98 -30.88
CA GLU A 100 2.28 -29.76 -32.03
C GLU A 100 3.37 -29.81 -33.11
N GLU A 101 3.60 -31.00 -33.71
CA GLU A 101 4.65 -31.21 -34.73
C GLU A 101 4.40 -30.45 -36.05
N ASN A 102 3.15 -30.11 -36.36
CA ASN A 102 2.74 -29.57 -37.66
C ASN A 102 2.47 -28.04 -37.63
N VAL A 103 3.09 -27.31 -36.71
CA VAL A 103 2.85 -25.87 -36.57
C VAL A 103 4.09 -25.07 -37.02
N ASP A 104 3.84 -23.81 -37.36
CA ASP A 104 4.90 -22.86 -37.67
C ASP A 104 5.30 -22.16 -36.37
N ARG A 105 6.20 -22.79 -35.62
CA ARG A 105 6.68 -22.32 -34.30
C ARG A 105 7.24 -20.90 -34.36
N ALA A 106 7.89 -20.51 -35.46
CA ALA A 106 8.43 -19.15 -35.61
C ALA A 106 7.31 -18.09 -35.65
N LYS A 107 6.15 -18.42 -36.18
CA LYS A 107 4.97 -17.51 -36.11
C LYS A 107 4.38 -17.48 -34.71
N ILE A 108 4.34 -18.62 -34.03
CA ILE A 108 3.87 -18.69 -32.63
C ILE A 108 4.80 -17.86 -31.74
N GLN A 109 6.12 -17.95 -31.94
CA GLN A 109 7.08 -17.09 -31.23
C GLN A 109 6.79 -15.60 -31.45
N THR A 110 6.56 -15.21 -32.70
CA THR A 110 6.20 -13.81 -33.01
C THR A 110 4.93 -13.36 -32.28
N ASP A 111 3.93 -14.25 -32.15
CA ASP A 111 2.70 -13.96 -31.40
C ASP A 111 2.99 -13.82 -29.89
N ILE A 112 3.85 -14.69 -29.32
CA ILE A 112 4.28 -14.61 -27.92
C ILE A 112 5.04 -13.30 -27.65
N ASP A 113 5.98 -12.93 -28.52
CA ASP A 113 6.70 -11.68 -28.43
C ASP A 113 5.78 -10.46 -28.43
N ALA A 114 4.74 -10.47 -29.29
CA ALA A 114 3.75 -9.39 -29.33
C ALA A 114 2.89 -9.32 -28.05
N LEU A 115 2.54 -10.46 -27.45
CA LEU A 115 1.83 -10.51 -26.17
C LEU A 115 2.72 -10.05 -25.01
N ARG A 116 4.01 -10.39 -25.02
CA ARG A 116 4.99 -9.87 -24.05
C ARG A 116 5.11 -8.35 -24.14
N ASP A 117 5.28 -7.81 -25.34
CA ASP A 117 5.32 -6.35 -25.56
C ASP A 117 4.04 -5.66 -25.06
N GLN A 118 2.89 -6.35 -25.17
CA GLN A 118 1.64 -5.84 -24.61
C GLN A 118 1.62 -5.88 -23.08
N ILE A 119 2.19 -6.89 -22.44
CA ILE A 119 2.38 -6.94 -20.98
C ILE A 119 3.19 -5.74 -20.54
N ASP A 120 4.34 -5.48 -21.17
CA ASP A 120 5.18 -4.31 -20.86
C ASP A 120 4.43 -2.99 -20.99
N ALA A 121 3.64 -2.86 -22.05
CA ALA A 121 2.80 -1.67 -22.24
C ALA A 121 1.75 -1.52 -21.13
N VAL A 122 1.10 -2.61 -20.69
CA VAL A 122 0.12 -2.59 -19.59
C VAL A 122 0.79 -2.24 -18.26
N VAL A 123 1.91 -2.89 -17.94
CA VAL A 123 2.68 -2.62 -16.71
C VAL A 123 3.19 -1.19 -16.69
N GLY A 124 3.75 -0.71 -17.80
CA GLY A 124 4.24 0.67 -17.92
C GLY A 124 3.13 1.72 -17.84
N ALA A 125 1.92 1.40 -18.33
CA ALA A 125 0.76 2.30 -18.24
C ALA A 125 0.04 2.26 -16.89
N ALA A 126 0.27 1.25 -16.05
CA ALA A 126 -0.39 1.05 -14.76
C ALA A 126 0.09 2.05 -13.70
N GLN A 127 -0.01 3.33 -14.00
CA GLN A 127 0.43 4.44 -13.15
C GLN A 127 -0.77 5.26 -12.69
N PHE A 128 -0.76 5.63 -11.42
CA PHE A 128 -1.67 6.64 -10.88
C PHE A 128 -0.85 7.78 -10.29
N ASN A 129 -1.02 8.99 -10.82
CA ASN A 129 -0.27 10.18 -10.43
C ASN A 129 1.27 9.99 -10.47
N GLY A 130 1.77 9.20 -11.43
CA GLY A 130 3.19 8.91 -11.59
C GLY A 130 3.73 7.79 -10.69
N LEU A 131 2.90 7.18 -9.87
CA LEU A 131 3.23 6.03 -9.04
C LEU A 131 2.78 4.74 -9.72
N ASN A 132 3.71 3.82 -9.95
CA ASN A 132 3.47 2.48 -10.46
C ASN A 132 3.69 1.46 -9.34
N LEU A 133 2.69 0.62 -9.06
CA LEU A 133 2.76 -0.45 -8.07
C LEU A 133 3.17 -1.80 -8.68
N LEU A 134 3.26 -1.88 -10.01
CA LEU A 134 3.64 -3.08 -10.76
C LEU A 134 5.10 -3.05 -11.22
N SER A 135 5.90 -2.17 -10.65
CA SER A 135 7.34 -2.07 -10.90
C SER A 135 8.07 -1.83 -9.57
N ASN A 136 8.96 -2.74 -9.21
CA ASN A 136 9.79 -2.68 -8.01
C ASN A 136 11.27 -2.80 -8.37
N THR A 137 11.73 -1.95 -9.28
CA THR A 137 13.10 -1.93 -9.81
C THR A 137 13.99 -0.86 -9.18
N ASP A 138 13.52 -0.17 -8.13
CA ASP A 138 14.28 0.84 -7.41
C ASP A 138 15.08 0.19 -6.27
N SER A 139 16.38 0.37 -6.24
CA SER A 139 17.28 -0.16 -5.21
C SER A 139 17.32 0.68 -3.92
N THR A 140 16.51 1.73 -3.83
CA THR A 140 16.43 2.55 -2.61
C THR A 140 15.67 1.80 -1.51
N ALA A 141 16.26 1.62 -0.34
CA ALA A 141 15.63 0.96 0.79
C ALA A 141 14.27 1.62 1.15
N GLY A 142 13.23 0.81 1.30
CA GLY A 142 11.85 1.23 1.55
C GLY A 142 11.06 1.63 0.30
N SER A 143 11.65 1.47 -0.91
CA SER A 143 10.94 1.75 -2.18
C SER A 143 9.91 0.68 -2.56
N GLY A 144 10.02 -0.53 -2.01
CA GLY A 144 9.13 -1.65 -2.27
C GLY A 144 7.72 -1.52 -1.67
N ASN A 145 7.50 -0.51 -0.81
CA ASN A 145 6.22 -0.28 -0.17
C ASN A 145 5.73 1.16 -0.34
N ILE A 146 4.43 1.35 -0.41
CA ILE A 146 3.79 2.65 -0.21
C ILE A 146 2.92 2.64 1.03
N ASN A 147 2.86 3.78 1.72
CA ASN A 147 2.05 3.94 2.92
C ASN A 147 0.84 4.82 2.63
N VAL A 148 -0.36 4.27 2.81
CA VAL A 148 -1.63 4.99 2.71
C VAL A 148 -2.06 5.38 4.12
N LEU A 149 -2.16 6.68 4.41
CA LEU A 149 -2.58 7.18 5.72
C LEU A 149 -4.00 6.69 6.03
N ALA A 150 -4.13 5.87 7.07
CA ALA A 150 -5.37 5.17 7.41
C ALA A 150 -6.07 5.73 8.63
N SER A 151 -5.31 6.26 9.61
CA SER A 151 -5.90 6.76 10.85
C SER A 151 -4.96 7.75 11.56
N LEU A 152 -5.55 8.56 12.44
CA LEU A 152 -4.83 9.39 13.41
C LEU A 152 -5.23 8.92 14.80
N ASP A 153 -4.27 8.43 15.56
CA ASP A 153 -4.45 8.10 16.96
C ASP A 153 -4.02 9.25 17.84
N ARG A 154 -4.91 9.72 18.70
CA ARG A 154 -4.65 10.80 19.64
C ARG A 154 -4.40 10.21 21.02
N SER A 155 -3.19 10.38 21.52
CA SER A 155 -2.77 10.03 22.88
C SER A 155 -2.43 11.28 23.69
N ASP A 156 -2.18 11.10 24.99
CA ASP A 156 -1.70 12.16 25.88
C ASP A 156 -0.33 12.73 25.46
N THR A 157 0.43 11.99 24.67
CA THR A 157 1.76 12.38 24.18
C THR A 157 1.74 13.03 22.80
N GLY A 158 0.60 13.04 22.10
CA GLY A 158 0.47 13.64 20.79
C GLY A 158 -0.49 12.92 19.86
N VAL A 159 -0.32 13.14 18.55
CA VAL A 159 -1.07 12.49 17.48
C VAL A 159 -0.11 11.60 16.70
N ALA A 160 -0.38 10.29 16.67
CA ALA A 160 0.35 9.33 15.85
C ALA A 160 -0.46 9.01 14.58
N ALA A 161 0.23 8.92 13.44
CA ALA A 161 -0.35 8.41 12.21
C ALA A 161 -0.27 6.88 12.19
N SER A 162 -1.30 6.24 11.66
CA SER A 162 -1.30 4.80 11.35
C SER A 162 -1.59 4.64 9.87
N ASP A 163 -0.77 3.84 9.19
CA ASP A 163 -0.80 3.67 7.75
C ASP A 163 -1.18 2.24 7.37
N ILE A 164 -1.75 2.07 6.19
CA ILE A 164 -1.87 0.79 5.51
C ILE A 164 -0.69 0.70 4.54
N ALA A 165 0.24 -0.21 4.82
CA ALA A 165 1.32 -0.53 3.90
C ALA A 165 0.77 -1.33 2.71
N VAL A 166 1.16 -0.94 1.51
CA VAL A 166 0.86 -1.58 0.24
C VAL A 166 2.19 -1.96 -0.40
N ALA A 167 2.49 -3.24 -0.46
CA ALA A 167 3.69 -3.73 -1.14
C ALA A 167 3.53 -3.59 -2.65
N LYS A 168 4.56 -3.12 -3.32
CA LYS A 168 4.66 -3.20 -4.76
C LYS A 168 4.79 -4.66 -5.20
N GLN A 169 4.24 -4.96 -6.35
CA GLN A 169 4.41 -6.25 -7.03
C GLN A 169 5.12 -5.98 -8.34
N ASP A 170 6.13 -6.75 -8.67
CA ASP A 170 6.80 -6.57 -9.96
C ASP A 170 6.23 -7.53 -10.99
N LEU A 171 5.69 -7.00 -12.08
CA LEU A 171 5.20 -7.75 -13.24
C LEU A 171 5.89 -7.28 -14.53
N GLY A 172 7.06 -6.63 -14.42
CA GLY A 172 7.88 -6.27 -15.57
C GLY A 172 8.55 -7.49 -16.20
N THR A 173 8.91 -7.39 -17.47
CA THR A 173 9.63 -8.44 -18.23
C THR A 173 11.10 -8.08 -18.49
N GLY A 174 11.59 -6.98 -17.91
CA GLY A 174 12.98 -6.54 -18.07
C GLY A 174 13.95 -7.53 -17.43
N ALA A 175 15.05 -7.85 -18.12
CA ALA A 175 16.06 -8.76 -17.60
C ALA A 175 16.85 -8.14 -16.43
N ALA A 176 17.19 -8.97 -15.45
CA ALA A 176 18.19 -8.64 -14.44
C ALA A 176 19.59 -8.53 -15.07
N SER A 177 20.48 -7.80 -14.42
CA SER A 177 21.90 -7.80 -14.76
C SER A 177 22.70 -7.63 -13.49
N THR A 178 23.48 -8.64 -13.15
CA THR A 178 24.37 -8.60 -11.98
C THR A 178 25.56 -7.72 -12.26
N ALA A 179 26.01 -7.02 -11.21
CA ALA A 179 27.31 -6.37 -11.21
C ALA A 179 28.43 -7.38 -10.91
N THR A 180 29.67 -6.89 -10.85
CA THR A 180 30.80 -7.73 -10.43
C THR A 180 30.62 -8.18 -8.98
N VAL A 181 30.53 -9.47 -8.75
CA VAL A 181 30.30 -10.09 -7.44
C VAL A 181 31.63 -10.61 -6.89
N ASN A 182 31.84 -10.53 -5.59
CA ASN A 182 33.14 -10.80 -4.98
C ASN A 182 33.20 -12.09 -4.15
N LEU A 183 32.08 -12.77 -3.95
CA LEU A 183 32.01 -13.96 -3.11
C LEU A 183 31.72 -15.21 -3.95
N ASP A 184 32.74 -16.06 -4.14
CA ASP A 184 32.53 -17.40 -4.70
C ASP A 184 31.84 -18.28 -3.66
N VAL A 185 30.65 -18.75 -3.98
CA VAL A 185 29.90 -19.69 -3.14
C VAL A 185 30.30 -21.11 -3.52
N SER A 186 30.64 -21.93 -2.52
CA SER A 186 31.07 -23.29 -2.75
C SER A 186 29.94 -24.15 -3.31
N VAL A 187 30.12 -24.67 -4.50
CA VAL A 187 29.28 -25.72 -5.08
C VAL A 187 29.82 -27.07 -4.64
N ASN A 188 28.97 -27.92 -4.09
CA ASN A 188 29.41 -29.22 -3.54
C ASN A 188 28.68 -30.37 -4.25
N THR A 189 29.32 -30.84 -5.32
CA THR A 189 28.78 -32.01 -6.02
C THR A 189 29.86 -33.03 -6.31
N THR A 190 29.80 -34.14 -5.60
CA THR A 190 30.62 -35.31 -5.86
C THR A 190 29.70 -36.49 -6.18
N GLY A 191 29.69 -36.93 -7.45
CA GLY A 191 29.15 -38.22 -7.87
C GLY A 191 27.71 -38.48 -7.43
N VAL A 192 26.73 -37.67 -7.88
CA VAL A 192 25.32 -37.86 -7.55
C VAL A 192 24.74 -38.95 -8.43
N ALA A 193 24.31 -40.06 -7.80
CA ALA A 193 23.78 -41.21 -8.52
C ALA A 193 22.44 -40.88 -9.21
N SER A 194 22.10 -41.66 -10.24
CA SER A 194 20.80 -41.58 -10.91
C SER A 194 19.62 -41.56 -9.91
N GLY A 195 18.71 -40.63 -10.05
CA GLY A 195 17.55 -40.45 -9.17
C GLY A 195 17.86 -39.91 -7.77
N ALA A 196 19.12 -39.55 -7.48
CA ALA A 196 19.50 -39.01 -6.17
C ALA A 196 19.44 -37.47 -6.18
N THR A 197 19.17 -36.92 -5.01
CA THR A 197 19.20 -35.48 -4.74
C THR A 197 20.42 -35.13 -3.91
N ALA A 198 21.11 -34.06 -4.23
CA ALA A 198 22.24 -33.53 -3.49
C ALA A 198 22.15 -31.99 -3.37
N GLU A 199 22.88 -31.44 -2.44
CA GLU A 199 23.10 -29.99 -2.35
C GLU A 199 23.83 -29.50 -3.60
N TYR A 200 23.30 -28.46 -4.24
CA TYR A 200 23.93 -27.74 -5.32
C TYR A 200 24.72 -26.56 -4.77
N VAL A 201 24.04 -25.64 -4.14
CA VAL A 201 24.62 -24.43 -3.56
C VAL A 201 23.84 -24.01 -2.31
N THR A 202 24.51 -23.34 -1.38
CA THR A 202 23.86 -22.65 -0.27
C THR A 202 24.26 -21.19 -0.31
N PHE A 203 23.32 -20.30 -0.54
CA PHE A 203 23.50 -18.87 -0.33
C PHE A 203 23.51 -18.60 1.18
N ASP A 204 24.58 -18.04 1.69
CA ASP A 204 24.86 -17.94 3.13
C ASP A 204 24.89 -16.47 3.57
N GLY A 205 24.62 -16.23 4.85
CA GLY A 205 24.84 -14.94 5.50
C GLY A 205 23.72 -14.44 6.39
N VAL A 206 22.45 -14.75 6.09
CA VAL A 206 21.26 -14.27 6.85
C VAL A 206 20.22 -15.39 7.01
N GLY A 207 19.21 -15.16 7.86
CA GLY A 207 18.09 -16.09 8.02
C GLY A 207 17.13 -16.08 6.83
N ALA A 208 16.32 -17.14 6.70
CA ALA A 208 15.39 -17.31 5.58
C ALA A 208 14.42 -16.13 5.40
N ASP A 209 13.94 -15.58 6.51
CA ASP A 209 12.93 -14.51 6.56
C ASP A 209 13.55 -13.10 6.73
N ASP A 210 14.89 -12.99 6.70
CA ASP A 210 15.55 -11.69 6.79
C ASP A 210 15.48 -10.98 5.44
N GLU A 211 15.07 -9.70 5.46
CA GLU A 211 15.03 -8.84 4.27
C GLU A 211 16.44 -8.54 3.77
N LEU A 212 16.64 -8.65 2.48
CA LEU A 212 17.91 -8.37 1.82
C LEU A 212 17.98 -6.89 1.40
N VAL A 213 19.20 -6.42 1.20
CA VAL A 213 19.40 -5.09 0.60
C VAL A 213 19.06 -5.17 -0.88
N ALA A 214 18.22 -4.24 -1.35
CA ALA A 214 17.87 -4.14 -2.75
C ALA A 214 19.12 -3.93 -3.61
N GLY A 215 19.23 -4.67 -4.72
CA GLY A 215 20.40 -4.68 -5.58
C GLY A 215 21.43 -5.76 -5.23
N ALA A 216 21.22 -6.58 -4.19
CA ALA A 216 22.08 -7.73 -3.90
C ALA A 216 22.05 -8.74 -5.06
N ASN A 217 23.23 -9.16 -5.51
CA ASN A 217 23.42 -9.96 -6.72
C ASN A 217 23.59 -11.45 -6.38
N PHE A 218 22.96 -12.30 -7.17
CA PHE A 218 23.10 -13.76 -7.13
C PHE A 218 23.23 -14.27 -8.56
N LYS A 219 24.25 -15.08 -8.81
CA LYS A 219 24.59 -15.51 -10.16
C LYS A 219 25.15 -16.92 -10.21
N VAL A 220 24.68 -17.71 -11.15
CA VAL A 220 25.33 -18.93 -11.63
C VAL A 220 25.86 -18.65 -13.01
N THR A 221 27.17 -18.75 -13.17
CA THR A 221 27.84 -18.40 -14.43
C THR A 221 27.59 -19.49 -15.49
N GLY A 222 27.27 -19.08 -16.71
CA GLY A 222 27.19 -19.95 -17.87
C GLY A 222 28.52 -20.66 -18.16
N GLY A 223 28.45 -21.88 -18.69
CA GLY A 223 29.60 -22.75 -18.79
C GLY A 223 29.91 -23.52 -17.51
N SER A 224 29.02 -23.45 -16.51
CA SER A 224 29.03 -24.31 -15.32
C SER A 224 28.73 -25.76 -15.76
N ASN A 225 29.67 -26.66 -15.54
CA ASN A 225 29.68 -27.98 -16.17
C ASN A 225 29.27 -29.06 -15.19
N PHE A 226 28.27 -29.86 -15.55
CA PHE A 226 28.04 -31.16 -14.96
C PHE A 226 28.68 -32.23 -15.85
N ALA A 227 29.49 -33.11 -15.29
CA ALA A 227 30.14 -34.19 -16.03
C ALA A 227 29.58 -35.56 -15.62
N GLY A 228 29.25 -36.39 -16.60
CA GLY A 228 28.89 -37.81 -16.36
C GLY A 228 30.11 -38.67 -16.05
N ASP A 229 29.91 -39.72 -15.21
CA ASP A 229 31.00 -40.66 -14.80
C ASP A 229 31.61 -41.43 -15.99
N VAL A 230 30.87 -41.59 -17.09
CA VAL A 230 31.24 -42.39 -18.25
C VAL A 230 31.25 -41.64 -19.58
N SER A 231 30.83 -40.39 -19.63
CA SER A 231 30.78 -39.57 -20.85
C SER A 231 31.70 -38.37 -20.71
N ALA A 232 32.44 -38.09 -21.77
CA ALA A 232 33.31 -36.90 -21.86
C ALA A 232 32.52 -35.66 -22.28
N ASP A 233 31.22 -35.78 -22.36
CA ASP A 233 30.32 -34.66 -22.70
C ASP A 233 29.96 -33.92 -21.43
N ALA A 234 30.45 -32.69 -21.32
CA ALA A 234 30.05 -31.76 -20.27
C ALA A 234 28.62 -31.27 -20.55
N PHE A 235 27.82 -31.21 -19.51
CA PHE A 235 26.46 -30.66 -19.56
C PHE A 235 26.57 -29.21 -19.02
N ASP A 236 26.53 -28.24 -19.92
CA ASP A 236 26.82 -26.86 -19.58
C ASP A 236 25.53 -26.02 -19.61
N PHE A 237 25.35 -25.08 -18.68
CA PHE A 237 24.44 -24.00 -18.89
C PHE A 237 24.91 -23.10 -20.02
N SER A 238 24.07 -22.86 -21.01
CA SER A 238 24.40 -22.03 -22.18
C SER A 238 24.47 -20.55 -21.85
N ALA A 239 23.81 -20.12 -20.77
CA ALA A 239 23.74 -18.74 -20.34
C ALA A 239 23.94 -18.60 -18.81
N ASP A 240 24.23 -17.38 -18.37
CA ASP A 240 24.26 -17.03 -16.96
C ASP A 240 22.84 -17.04 -16.39
N VAL A 241 22.68 -17.55 -15.16
CA VAL A 241 21.42 -17.49 -14.39
C VAL A 241 21.60 -16.44 -13.31
N GLU A 242 20.89 -15.34 -13.44
CA GLU A 242 21.11 -14.16 -12.61
C GLU A 242 19.83 -13.79 -11.85
N TYR A 243 19.99 -13.28 -10.62
CA TYR A 243 18.94 -12.63 -9.86
C TYR A 243 19.51 -11.45 -9.08
N VAL A 244 18.78 -10.35 -9.08
CA VAL A 244 19.12 -9.16 -8.28
C VAL A 244 17.95 -8.88 -7.34
N ALA A 245 18.24 -8.92 -6.03
CA ALA A 245 17.21 -8.78 -5.00
C ALA A 245 16.50 -7.43 -5.10
N ARG A 246 15.18 -7.44 -4.92
CA ARG A 246 14.31 -6.27 -4.84
C ARG A 246 14.20 -5.77 -3.41
N ASP A 247 13.76 -4.55 -3.23
CA ASP A 247 13.42 -4.06 -1.89
C ASP A 247 12.23 -4.84 -1.32
N GLY A 248 12.44 -5.47 -0.16
CA GLY A 248 11.48 -6.35 0.51
C GLY A 248 11.67 -7.86 0.24
N ASP A 249 12.59 -8.25 -0.66
CA ASP A 249 12.90 -9.68 -0.87
C ASP A 249 13.65 -10.25 0.34
N THR A 250 13.28 -11.48 0.70
CA THR A 250 13.99 -12.28 1.70
C THR A 250 14.93 -13.28 1.02
N LEU A 251 15.83 -13.91 1.79
CA LEU A 251 16.67 -14.99 1.28
C LEU A 251 15.84 -16.17 0.73
N ALA A 252 14.66 -16.44 1.31
CA ALA A 252 13.77 -17.47 0.81
C ALA A 252 13.17 -17.10 -0.56
N ASP A 253 12.83 -15.82 -0.78
CA ASP A 253 12.32 -15.34 -2.07
C ASP A 253 13.39 -15.46 -3.15
N VAL A 254 14.62 -15.01 -2.86
CA VAL A 254 15.76 -15.15 -3.78
C VAL A 254 16.05 -16.61 -4.12
N THR A 255 16.08 -17.50 -3.11
CA THR A 255 16.35 -18.92 -3.33
C THR A 255 15.28 -19.56 -4.24
N SER A 256 14.02 -19.19 -4.02
CA SER A 256 12.91 -19.66 -4.85
C SER A 256 12.99 -19.14 -6.29
N ALA A 257 13.32 -17.88 -6.45
CA ALA A 257 13.50 -17.25 -7.75
C ALA A 257 14.69 -17.86 -8.53
N MET A 258 15.82 -18.13 -7.84
CA MET A 258 16.98 -18.80 -8.45
C MET A 258 16.64 -20.23 -8.87
N VAL A 259 15.88 -21.00 -8.07
CA VAL A 259 15.44 -22.35 -8.42
C VAL A 259 14.57 -22.34 -9.68
N GLU A 260 13.65 -21.38 -9.81
CA GLU A 260 12.80 -21.25 -10.99
C GLU A 260 13.64 -20.98 -12.26
N ARG A 261 14.60 -20.07 -12.17
CA ARG A 261 15.52 -19.74 -13.28
C ARG A 261 16.44 -20.89 -13.63
N LEU A 262 17.00 -21.57 -12.64
CA LEU A 262 17.86 -22.74 -12.87
C LEU A 262 17.10 -23.88 -13.55
N ASN A 263 15.86 -24.15 -13.16
CA ASN A 263 15.02 -25.15 -13.82
C ASN A 263 14.70 -24.73 -15.27
N PHE A 264 14.37 -23.45 -15.49
CA PHE A 264 14.14 -22.96 -16.83
C PHE A 264 15.38 -23.13 -17.72
N GLN A 265 16.55 -22.72 -17.23
CA GLN A 265 17.81 -22.83 -17.99
C GLN A 265 18.17 -24.30 -18.24
N ALA A 266 18.03 -25.16 -17.22
CA ALA A 266 18.29 -26.59 -17.39
C ALA A 266 17.36 -27.22 -18.45
N ALA A 267 16.07 -26.92 -18.42
CA ALA A 267 15.12 -27.40 -19.42
C ALA A 267 15.41 -26.84 -20.82
N SER A 268 15.75 -25.55 -20.92
CA SER A 268 16.10 -24.89 -22.20
C SER A 268 17.37 -25.48 -22.85
N ASP A 269 18.31 -25.94 -22.02
CA ASP A 269 19.54 -26.60 -22.45
C ASP A 269 19.37 -28.13 -22.66
N GLY A 270 18.16 -28.68 -22.42
CA GLY A 270 17.86 -30.09 -22.52
C GLY A 270 18.57 -30.95 -21.46
N LEU A 271 18.87 -30.36 -20.28
CA LEU A 271 19.52 -31.06 -19.18
C LEU A 271 18.48 -31.86 -18.36
N GLU A 272 18.78 -33.13 -18.11
CA GLU A 272 17.94 -34.01 -17.26
C GLU A 272 18.27 -33.83 -15.77
N ILE A 273 18.19 -32.59 -15.28
CA ILE A 273 18.36 -32.22 -13.87
C ILE A 273 17.22 -31.30 -13.44
N THR A 274 16.87 -31.38 -12.16
CA THR A 274 15.86 -30.49 -11.57
C THR A 274 16.36 -29.89 -10.28
N PHE A 275 16.10 -28.62 -10.08
CA PHE A 275 16.48 -27.88 -8.88
C PHE A 275 15.28 -27.72 -7.96
N SER A 276 15.53 -27.70 -6.66
CA SER A 276 14.50 -27.50 -5.63
C SER A 276 15.06 -26.75 -4.42
N VAL A 277 14.21 -25.96 -3.76
CA VAL A 277 14.57 -25.32 -2.49
C VAL A 277 14.66 -26.38 -1.40
N ASN A 278 15.72 -26.38 -0.60
CA ASN A 278 15.84 -27.25 0.55
C ASN A 278 14.86 -26.85 1.66
N GLY A 279 14.03 -27.79 2.10
CA GLY A 279 13.01 -27.50 3.14
C GLY A 279 13.55 -27.34 4.57
N THR A 280 14.86 -27.47 4.80
CA THR A 280 15.47 -27.45 6.13
C THR A 280 16.46 -26.30 6.30
N ASN A 281 17.29 -26.07 5.30
CA ASN A 281 18.36 -25.05 5.33
C ASN A 281 17.96 -23.84 4.50
N ALA A 282 18.01 -22.67 5.11
CA ALA A 282 17.77 -21.41 4.42
C ALA A 282 18.83 -21.19 3.32
N GLY A 283 18.44 -20.67 2.17
CA GLY A 283 19.35 -20.35 1.09
C GLY A 283 19.91 -21.58 0.32
N GLN A 284 19.60 -22.81 0.74
CA GLN A 284 20.10 -24.01 0.08
C GLN A 284 19.23 -24.39 -1.11
N ILE A 285 19.89 -24.62 -2.24
CA ILE A 285 19.32 -25.20 -3.46
C ILE A 285 19.86 -26.61 -3.59
N ASP A 286 18.98 -27.56 -3.72
CA ASP A 286 19.30 -28.96 -4.01
C ASP A 286 19.03 -29.23 -5.49
N PHE A 287 19.82 -30.14 -6.10
CA PHE A 287 19.55 -30.64 -7.44
C PHE A 287 19.28 -32.14 -7.40
N THR A 288 18.44 -32.63 -8.30
CA THR A 288 18.13 -34.04 -8.51
C THR A 288 18.67 -34.45 -9.88
N ASN A 289 19.48 -35.49 -9.89
CA ASN A 289 20.00 -36.10 -11.11
C ASN A 289 18.94 -37.03 -11.73
N ASN A 290 18.39 -36.67 -12.88
CA ASN A 290 17.42 -37.49 -13.61
C ASN A 290 18.07 -38.29 -14.77
N TYR A 291 19.39 -38.18 -14.98
CA TYR A 291 20.12 -39.03 -15.92
C TYR A 291 20.21 -40.47 -15.41
N ASP A 292 20.37 -41.43 -16.32
CA ASP A 292 20.55 -42.86 -16.00
C ASP A 292 21.95 -43.19 -15.40
N GLU A 293 22.87 -42.21 -15.36
CA GLU A 293 24.22 -42.31 -14.82
C GLU A 293 24.48 -41.34 -13.68
N ALA A 294 25.56 -41.55 -12.92
CA ALA A 294 26.00 -40.62 -11.91
C ALA A 294 26.62 -39.40 -12.55
N ILE A 295 26.28 -38.22 -12.07
CA ILE A 295 26.85 -36.92 -12.50
C ILE A 295 27.57 -36.26 -11.33
N SER A 296 28.60 -35.48 -11.65
CA SER A 296 29.31 -34.60 -10.72
C SER A 296 29.41 -33.21 -11.32
N ASP A 297 29.37 -32.19 -10.47
CA ASP A 297 29.71 -30.85 -10.88
C ASP A 297 31.25 -30.76 -11.01
N ASP A 298 31.74 -30.34 -12.19
CA ASP A 298 33.15 -30.27 -12.49
C ASP A 298 33.69 -28.82 -12.41
N ASN A 299 32.88 -27.81 -12.63
CA ASN A 299 33.34 -26.42 -12.68
C ASN A 299 32.25 -25.36 -12.56
N SER A 300 31.16 -25.60 -11.80
CA SER A 300 30.16 -24.55 -11.58
C SER A 300 30.72 -23.41 -10.77
N VAL A 301 30.54 -22.19 -11.27
CA VAL A 301 30.87 -20.95 -10.57
C VAL A 301 29.57 -20.25 -10.16
N VAL A 302 29.38 -20.19 -8.88
CA VAL A 302 28.23 -19.49 -8.27
C VAL A 302 28.74 -18.30 -7.48
N GLU A 303 28.20 -17.15 -7.72
CA GLU A 303 28.61 -15.89 -7.12
C GLU A 303 27.42 -15.25 -6.40
N GLN A 304 27.65 -14.62 -5.26
CA GLN A 304 26.68 -13.80 -4.56
C GLN A 304 27.33 -12.56 -3.97
N SER A 305 26.54 -11.52 -3.69
CA SER A 305 26.97 -10.40 -2.83
C SER A 305 27.18 -10.87 -1.39
N ASP A 306 28.11 -10.25 -0.65
CA ASP A 306 28.31 -10.54 0.77
C ASP A 306 27.13 -10.00 1.60
N ILE A 307 26.09 -10.80 1.71
CA ILE A 307 24.84 -10.45 2.42
C ILE A 307 24.96 -10.53 3.96
N ALA A 308 26.09 -11.05 4.47
CA ALA A 308 26.38 -11.08 5.92
C ALA A 308 26.91 -9.75 6.47
N ASP A 309 27.49 -8.90 5.62
CA ASP A 309 28.02 -7.58 5.97
C ASP A 309 27.31 -6.47 5.17
N ILE A 310 26.35 -5.80 5.83
CA ILE A 310 25.54 -4.73 5.22
C ILE A 310 26.40 -3.63 4.58
N ALA A 311 27.58 -3.31 5.17
CA ALA A 311 28.45 -2.28 4.61
C ALA A 311 29.12 -2.71 3.30
N THR A 312 29.46 -3.99 3.18
CA THR A 312 29.98 -4.58 1.94
C THR A 312 28.85 -4.73 0.94
N LEU A 313 27.70 -5.23 1.39
CA LEU A 313 26.52 -5.41 0.56
C LEU A 313 26.04 -4.10 -0.08
N GLU A 314 25.95 -2.99 0.70
CA GLU A 314 25.58 -1.66 0.16
C GLU A 314 26.60 -1.17 -0.91
N ALA A 315 27.84 -1.62 -0.84
CA ALA A 315 28.87 -1.27 -1.83
C ALA A 315 28.79 -2.14 -3.10
N GLU A 316 28.20 -3.31 -3.01
CA GLU A 316 28.08 -4.30 -4.10
C GLU A 316 26.64 -4.37 -4.69
N ALA A 317 25.68 -3.70 -4.05
CA ALA A 317 24.28 -3.67 -4.49
C ALA A 317 24.08 -2.67 -5.65
N ASP A 318 24.75 -2.92 -6.77
CA ASP A 318 24.72 -2.09 -7.98
C ASP A 318 24.19 -2.84 -9.22
N GLY A 319 23.61 -4.03 -9.02
CA GLY A 319 22.93 -4.78 -10.07
C GLY A 319 21.67 -4.07 -10.58
N THR A 320 21.31 -4.35 -11.82
CA THR A 320 20.02 -3.92 -12.37
C THR A 320 18.97 -4.94 -11.98
N ILE A 321 17.98 -4.50 -11.22
CA ILE A 321 16.85 -5.34 -10.77
C ILE A 321 15.99 -5.70 -11.99
N GLY A 322 15.79 -6.99 -12.22
CA GLY A 322 14.91 -7.52 -13.27
C GLY A 322 13.43 -7.47 -12.89
N GLY A 323 12.56 -7.65 -13.86
CA GLY A 323 11.13 -7.76 -13.65
C GLY A 323 10.71 -9.11 -13.05
N GLY A 324 9.55 -9.17 -12.38
CA GLY A 324 9.01 -10.42 -11.83
C GLY A 324 8.59 -11.43 -12.90
N LEU A 325 8.44 -10.99 -14.15
CA LEU A 325 8.13 -11.84 -15.30
C LEU A 325 9.31 -11.88 -16.31
N GLU A 326 10.54 -11.64 -15.84
CA GLU A 326 11.71 -11.55 -16.75
C GLU A 326 11.94 -12.82 -17.56
N LEU A 327 11.70 -14.02 -17.01
CA LEU A 327 11.81 -15.29 -17.75
C LEU A 327 10.98 -15.32 -19.02
N LEU A 328 9.90 -14.54 -19.11
CA LEU A 328 9.09 -14.43 -20.32
C LEU A 328 9.87 -13.87 -21.52
N ALA A 329 10.93 -13.10 -21.27
CA ALA A 329 11.80 -12.58 -22.31
C ALA A 329 12.71 -13.66 -22.91
N GLU A 330 12.94 -14.75 -22.20
CA GLU A 330 13.82 -15.85 -22.59
C GLU A 330 13.06 -17.02 -23.26
N PHE A 331 11.72 -16.94 -23.33
CA PHE A 331 10.92 -18.00 -23.97
C PHE A 331 11.22 -18.11 -25.45
N ASP A 332 11.72 -19.30 -25.85
CA ASP A 332 11.95 -19.67 -27.24
C ASP A 332 11.20 -20.97 -27.58
N VAL A 333 10.03 -20.85 -28.17
CA VAL A 333 9.22 -22.00 -28.58
C VAL A 333 9.57 -22.52 -29.98
N THR A 334 10.72 -22.09 -30.56
CA THR A 334 11.17 -22.58 -31.87
C THR A 334 11.85 -23.94 -31.79
N THR A 335 12.33 -24.33 -30.59
CA THR A 335 12.92 -25.63 -30.26
C THR A 335 11.99 -26.48 -29.41
N ASP A 336 12.20 -27.80 -29.36
CA ASP A 336 11.45 -28.69 -28.49
C ASP A 336 11.76 -28.39 -27.01
N ASP A 337 13.03 -28.32 -26.66
CA ASP A 337 13.50 -28.09 -25.29
C ASP A 337 13.02 -26.70 -24.79
N GLY A 338 13.13 -25.67 -25.60
CA GLY A 338 12.63 -24.33 -25.25
C GLY A 338 11.10 -24.27 -25.09
N THR A 339 10.36 -25.07 -25.86
CA THR A 339 8.90 -25.17 -25.71
C THR A 339 8.52 -25.86 -24.39
N ASP A 340 9.26 -26.91 -24.01
CA ASP A 340 9.07 -27.61 -22.73
C ASP A 340 9.44 -26.71 -21.56
N ALA A 341 10.60 -26.01 -21.62
CA ALA A 341 10.99 -25.03 -20.62
C ALA A 341 9.97 -23.90 -20.42
N ALA A 342 9.44 -23.38 -21.54
CA ALA A 342 8.42 -22.35 -21.49
C ALA A 342 7.10 -22.86 -20.87
N LEU A 343 6.74 -24.12 -21.15
CA LEU A 343 5.52 -24.74 -20.60
C LEU A 343 5.62 -24.94 -19.09
N ASP A 344 6.78 -25.38 -18.59
CA ASP A 344 7.02 -25.59 -17.16
C ASP A 344 7.03 -24.25 -16.39
N SER A 345 7.64 -23.22 -16.97
CA SER A 345 7.80 -21.93 -16.29
C SER A 345 6.55 -21.04 -16.35
N ILE A 346 5.71 -21.14 -17.39
CA ILE A 346 4.53 -20.27 -17.55
C ILE A 346 3.53 -20.39 -16.39
N GLU A 347 3.47 -21.54 -15.72
CA GLU A 347 2.60 -21.73 -14.55
C GLU A 347 3.07 -20.89 -13.36
N GLY A 348 4.38 -20.82 -13.11
CA GLY A 348 4.97 -19.98 -12.08
C GLY A 348 4.70 -18.50 -12.35
N LEU A 349 4.93 -18.03 -13.58
CA LEU A 349 4.67 -16.65 -13.97
C LEU A 349 3.18 -16.29 -13.88
N LEU A 350 2.30 -17.22 -14.25
CA LEU A 350 0.84 -17.05 -14.10
C LEU A 350 0.45 -16.94 -12.61
N GLN A 351 1.05 -17.77 -11.76
CA GLN A 351 0.80 -17.72 -10.30
C GLN A 351 1.26 -16.36 -9.72
N THR A 352 2.43 -15.87 -10.13
CA THR A 352 2.95 -14.55 -9.72
C THR A 352 1.98 -13.43 -10.06
N ALA A 353 1.39 -13.44 -11.26
CA ALA A 353 0.40 -12.44 -11.66
C ALA A 353 -0.92 -12.56 -10.86
N ILE A 354 -1.39 -13.79 -10.60
CA ILE A 354 -2.58 -14.07 -9.78
C ILE A 354 -2.36 -13.61 -8.34
N ASP A 355 -1.20 -13.90 -7.76
CA ASP A 355 -0.87 -13.52 -6.38
C ASP A 355 -0.78 -11.99 -6.25
N SER A 356 -0.21 -11.31 -7.25
CA SER A 356 -0.20 -9.85 -7.35
C SER A 356 -1.61 -9.26 -7.36
N ALA A 357 -2.49 -9.78 -8.21
CA ALA A 357 -3.89 -9.33 -8.29
C ALA A 357 -4.63 -9.58 -6.96
N SER A 358 -4.39 -10.74 -6.33
CA SER A 358 -4.99 -11.12 -5.04
C SER A 358 -4.50 -10.22 -3.90
N ALA A 359 -3.19 -9.92 -3.86
CA ALA A 359 -2.59 -9.02 -2.87
C ALA A 359 -3.23 -7.63 -2.96
N PHE A 360 -3.32 -7.05 -4.17
CA PHE A 360 -3.99 -5.76 -4.36
C PHE A 360 -5.48 -5.81 -4.03
N GLY A 361 -6.18 -6.89 -4.37
CA GLY A 361 -7.59 -7.09 -3.99
C GLY A 361 -7.79 -7.09 -2.48
N SER A 362 -6.92 -7.77 -1.75
CA SER A 362 -6.94 -7.81 -0.28
C SER A 362 -6.69 -6.42 0.33
N VAL A 363 -5.69 -5.69 -0.18
CA VAL A 363 -5.37 -4.34 0.30
C VAL A 363 -6.51 -3.37 -0.02
N GLN A 364 -7.09 -3.44 -1.22
CA GLN A 364 -8.25 -2.62 -1.60
C GLN A 364 -9.42 -2.82 -0.62
N GLY A 365 -9.77 -4.08 -0.30
CA GLY A 365 -10.83 -4.37 0.68
C GLY A 365 -10.54 -3.83 2.08
N ARG A 366 -9.26 -3.79 2.50
CA ARG A 366 -8.85 -3.16 3.76
C ARG A 366 -9.02 -1.64 3.72
N ILE A 367 -8.64 -0.99 2.61
CA ILE A 367 -8.80 0.46 2.41
C ILE A 367 -10.29 0.84 2.39
N GLU A 368 -11.14 0.10 1.67
CA GLU A 368 -12.61 0.31 1.63
C GLU A 368 -13.22 0.21 3.04
N THR A 369 -12.87 -0.84 3.79
CA THR A 369 -13.35 -1.02 5.18
C THR A 369 -12.94 0.16 6.07
N GLN A 370 -11.71 0.65 5.92
CA GLN A 370 -11.21 1.79 6.68
C GLN A 370 -11.90 3.10 6.26
N THR A 371 -12.17 3.28 4.98
CA THR A 371 -12.89 4.45 4.44
C THR A 371 -14.31 4.54 5.01
N ASP A 372 -15.03 3.41 5.06
CA ASP A 372 -16.37 3.32 5.66
C ASP A 372 -16.34 3.64 7.16
N PHE A 373 -15.35 3.11 7.88
CA PHE A 373 -15.16 3.42 9.29
C PHE A 373 -14.91 4.91 9.53
N ILE A 374 -13.98 5.52 8.80
CA ILE A 374 -13.65 6.95 8.92
C ILE A 374 -14.87 7.83 8.57
N SER A 375 -15.64 7.45 7.54
CA SER A 375 -16.87 8.15 7.17
C SER A 375 -17.90 8.12 8.31
N SER A 376 -18.13 6.95 8.89
CA SER A 376 -19.04 6.76 10.03
C SER A 376 -18.57 7.54 11.27
N LEU A 377 -17.25 7.58 11.50
CA LEU A 377 -16.65 8.34 12.59
C LEU A 377 -16.85 9.85 12.41
N ILE A 378 -16.61 10.36 11.19
CA ILE A 378 -16.86 11.77 10.85
C ILE A 378 -18.33 12.15 11.13
N ASP A 379 -19.28 11.32 10.73
CA ASP A 379 -20.71 11.61 10.91
C ASP A 379 -21.12 11.53 12.39
N SER A 380 -20.54 10.59 13.14
CA SER A 380 -20.74 10.50 14.59
C SER A 380 -20.20 11.73 15.32
N LEU A 381 -19.00 12.20 14.94
CA LEU A 381 -18.40 13.41 15.49
C LEU A 381 -19.21 14.65 15.15
N LYS A 382 -19.68 14.80 13.91
CA LYS A 382 -20.55 15.91 13.50
C LYS A 382 -21.86 15.91 14.29
N SER A 383 -22.49 14.73 14.45
CA SER A 383 -23.69 14.60 15.28
C SER A 383 -23.42 14.98 16.72
N GLY A 384 -22.28 14.52 17.29
CA GLY A 384 -21.85 14.89 18.64
C GLY A 384 -21.63 16.39 18.80
N ILE A 385 -20.98 17.04 17.83
CA ILE A 385 -20.81 18.50 17.81
C ILE A 385 -22.20 19.18 17.79
N GLY A 386 -23.10 18.74 16.90
CA GLY A 386 -24.44 19.29 16.79
C GLY A 386 -25.20 19.26 18.13
N THR A 387 -25.20 18.12 18.82
CA THR A 387 -25.89 17.99 20.13
C THR A 387 -25.31 18.91 21.21
N LEU A 388 -24.02 19.24 21.13
CA LEU A 388 -23.34 20.10 22.08
C LEU A 388 -23.53 21.58 21.78
N VAL A 389 -23.56 21.98 20.51
CA VAL A 389 -23.40 23.38 20.08
C VAL A 389 -24.64 23.95 19.40
N ASP A 390 -25.45 23.12 18.71
CA ASP A 390 -26.60 23.60 17.94
C ASP A 390 -27.71 24.10 18.83
N ALA A 391 -28.46 25.10 18.35
CA ALA A 391 -29.63 25.64 18.98
C ALA A 391 -30.90 24.95 18.48
N ASP A 392 -31.86 24.69 19.41
CA ASP A 392 -33.22 24.38 19.01
C ASP A 392 -33.89 25.61 18.44
N MET A 393 -34.05 25.62 17.13
CA MET A 393 -34.57 26.78 16.40
C MET A 393 -36.04 27.06 16.70
N GLU A 394 -36.84 26.03 17.08
CA GLU A 394 -38.22 26.23 17.46
C GLU A 394 -38.30 26.91 18.80
N GLU A 395 -37.53 26.42 19.81
CA GLU A 395 -37.45 27.05 21.12
C GLU A 395 -36.89 28.48 21.03
N ALA A 396 -35.81 28.69 20.29
CA ALA A 396 -35.18 29.99 20.13
C ALA A 396 -36.12 31.00 19.46
N SER A 397 -36.89 30.59 18.45
CA SER A 397 -37.88 31.45 17.78
C SER A 397 -39.04 31.83 18.69
N ALA A 398 -39.56 30.85 19.47
CA ALA A 398 -40.61 31.12 20.45
C ALA A 398 -40.12 32.07 21.56
N ARG A 399 -38.89 31.85 22.04
CA ARG A 399 -38.22 32.70 23.05
C ARG A 399 -38.01 34.13 22.51
N LEU A 400 -37.61 34.28 21.24
CA LEU A 400 -37.45 35.58 20.59
C LEU A 400 -38.76 36.38 20.60
N GLN A 401 -39.87 35.75 20.18
CA GLN A 401 -41.21 36.39 20.19
C GLN A 401 -41.64 36.81 21.60
N ALA A 402 -41.43 35.91 22.58
CA ALA A 402 -41.75 36.22 23.96
C ALA A 402 -40.93 37.39 24.51
N LEU A 403 -39.63 37.44 24.23
CA LEU A 403 -38.75 38.53 24.65
C LEU A 403 -39.10 39.87 23.98
N GLN A 404 -39.52 39.87 22.72
CA GLN A 404 -39.99 41.08 22.02
C GLN A 404 -41.25 41.64 22.68
N VAL A 405 -42.22 40.78 23.07
CA VAL A 405 -43.39 41.20 23.81
C VAL A 405 -43.00 41.73 25.20
N GLN A 406 -42.12 41.02 25.91
CA GLN A 406 -41.62 41.49 27.21
C GLN A 406 -40.89 42.81 27.13
N GLN A 407 -40.12 43.04 26.08
CA GLN A 407 -39.46 44.35 25.82
C GLN A 407 -40.46 45.46 25.68
N GLN A 408 -41.53 45.25 24.90
CA GLN A 408 -42.58 46.24 24.73
C GLN A 408 -43.31 46.57 26.06
N LEU A 409 -43.61 45.50 26.85
CA LEU A 409 -44.20 45.67 28.17
C LEU A 409 -43.25 46.35 29.16
N GLY A 410 -41.94 46.05 29.08
CA GLY A 410 -40.90 46.67 29.91
C GLY A 410 -40.76 48.17 29.62
N VAL A 411 -40.86 48.59 28.36
CA VAL A 411 -40.85 50.02 27.97
C VAL A 411 -42.11 50.73 28.52
N GLN A 412 -43.28 50.08 28.45
CA GLN A 412 -44.53 50.63 29.01
C GLN A 412 -44.44 50.77 30.54
N ALA A 413 -43.91 49.73 31.22
CA ALA A 413 -43.72 49.74 32.66
C ALA A 413 -42.75 50.87 33.10
N LEU A 414 -41.68 51.07 32.36
CA LEU A 414 -40.71 52.15 32.61
C LEU A 414 -41.39 53.52 32.44
N SER A 415 -42.24 53.71 31.41
CA SER A 415 -43.02 54.92 31.18
C SER A 415 -43.95 55.21 32.34
N ILE A 416 -44.69 54.19 32.82
CA ILE A 416 -45.62 54.31 33.99
C ILE A 416 -44.81 54.65 35.25
N ALA A 417 -43.69 53.99 35.49
CA ALA A 417 -42.85 54.21 36.66
C ALA A 417 -42.26 55.64 36.70
N ASN A 418 -42.01 56.24 35.53
CA ASN A 418 -41.51 57.61 35.40
C ASN A 418 -42.65 58.64 35.57
N GLN A 419 -43.91 58.30 35.32
CA GLN A 419 -45.06 59.20 35.52
C GLN A 419 -45.46 59.35 37.00
N ALA A 420 -45.23 58.30 37.82
CA ALA A 420 -45.62 58.31 39.24
C ALA A 420 -45.01 59.47 40.06
N PRO A 421 -43.73 59.86 39.91
CA PRO A 421 -43.19 61.04 40.61
C PRO A 421 -43.71 62.37 40.09
N GLN A 422 -44.10 62.46 38.79
CA GLN A 422 -44.61 63.67 38.19
C GLN A 422 -46.05 64.00 38.74
N SER A 423 -46.88 63.02 39.02
CA SER A 423 -48.19 63.19 39.62
C SER A 423 -48.10 63.70 41.07
N LEU A 424 -47.05 63.30 41.82
CA LEU A 424 -46.75 63.83 43.14
C LEU A 424 -46.26 65.31 43.09
N LEU A 425 -45.43 65.64 42.12
CA LEU A 425 -44.96 67.01 41.95
C LEU A 425 -46.06 67.96 41.57
N SER A 426 -47.06 67.54 40.77
CA SER A 426 -48.24 68.35 40.43
C SER A 426 -49.17 68.57 41.57
N LEU A 427 -49.08 67.82 42.68
CA LEU A 427 -49.89 68.04 43.91
C LEU A 427 -49.27 69.09 44.83
N PHE A 428 -48.01 69.45 44.61
CA PHE A 428 -47.26 70.43 45.38
C PHE A 428 -46.97 71.76 44.62
N GLN A 429 -47.52 71.92 43.41
CA GLN A 429 -47.60 73.18 42.65
C GLN A 429 -49.03 73.68 42.76
#